data_4b4a3cd969be8d16b28ee7e166df0fa5
#
_entry.id   4b4a3cd969be8d16b28ee7e166df0fa5
#
_cell.length_a   1.000
_cell.length_b   1.000
_cell.length_c   1.000
_cell.angle_alpha   90.00
_cell.angle_beta   90.00
_cell.angle_gamma   90.00
#
_symmetry.space_group_name_H-M   'P 1'
#
loop_
_entity.id
_entity.type
_entity.pdbx_description
1 polymer ?
#
loop_
_entity_poly.entity_id
_entity_poly.type
_entity_poly.pdbx_seq_one_letter_code
_entity_poly.pdbx_strand_id
1 'polypeptide(L)'
;MNTKLSSKKIVKSEIGSRIKHARGRDNQREFAKILEFSSSYLSEVESGKTKPSLELLLKISQFTKYSLDWLITGEGPMFLEPPESMVREDPAVYEALGEFTFVPQVALEGGMGSGAEGIEEEATTQYAFRRTWLQSKGKLENFVLFAVRGDSMDPTITDGDLVLIDRSKKQVVAGTMYALRTKNAVMVKRLQPTGATRIKVMSDNKLYDSYEIDLETGDIEIIGQVIWIGRELVK
;
A
#
# COMPACT_ATOMS: atom_id res chain seq x y z
N MET A 1 -36.32 10.40 5.62
CA MET A 1 -35.88 11.46 4.70
C MET A 1 -35.50 10.78 3.38
N ASN A 2 -36.38 10.89 2.38
CA ASN A 2 -36.19 10.28 1.07
C ASN A 2 -35.27 11.15 0.22
N THR A 3 -34.05 10.72 0.00
CA THR A 3 -33.14 11.33 -0.97
C THR A 3 -33.58 10.90 -2.36
N LYS A 4 -34.34 11.76 -3.07
CA LYS A 4 -34.62 11.60 -4.49
C LYS A 4 -33.31 11.64 -5.26
N LEU A 5 -32.85 10.50 -5.78
CA LEU A 5 -31.87 10.49 -6.86
C LEU A 5 -32.51 11.20 -8.06
N SER A 6 -32.00 12.38 -8.38
CA SER A 6 -32.36 13.11 -9.58
C SER A 6 -31.83 12.33 -10.79
N SER A 7 -32.71 11.63 -11.49
CA SER A 7 -32.36 10.98 -12.75
C SER A 7 -32.06 12.07 -13.79
N LYS A 8 -30.81 12.48 -13.89
CA LYS A 8 -30.34 13.35 -14.96
C LYS A 8 -30.58 12.64 -16.29
N LYS A 9 -31.43 13.19 -17.13
CA LYS A 9 -31.83 12.61 -18.45
C LYS A 9 -30.56 12.60 -19.31
N ILE A 10 -29.94 11.43 -19.49
CA ILE A 10 -28.74 11.28 -20.32
C ILE A 10 -29.09 11.65 -21.74
N VAL A 11 -28.54 12.73 -22.27
CA VAL A 11 -28.82 13.23 -23.62
C VAL A 11 -27.94 12.48 -24.62
N LYS A 12 -28.58 11.85 -25.64
CA LYS A 12 -27.86 11.05 -26.67
C LYS A 12 -26.73 11.79 -27.36
N SER A 13 -26.85 13.10 -27.58
CA SER A 13 -25.85 13.93 -28.20
C SER A 13 -24.59 14.09 -27.33
N GLU A 14 -24.73 13.99 -26.00
CA GLU A 14 -23.59 14.10 -25.09
C GLU A 14 -22.71 12.84 -25.11
N ILE A 15 -23.31 11.64 -25.17
CA ILE A 15 -22.56 10.39 -25.33
C ILE A 15 -21.81 10.37 -26.65
N GLY A 16 -22.45 10.75 -27.76
CA GLY A 16 -21.82 10.81 -29.09
C GLY A 16 -20.64 11.76 -29.12
N SER A 17 -20.75 12.93 -28.47
CA SER A 17 -19.66 13.89 -28.34
C SER A 17 -18.49 13.33 -27.54
N ARG A 18 -18.74 12.58 -26.46
CA ARG A 18 -17.69 11.93 -25.69
C ARG A 18 -17.01 10.79 -26.46
N ILE A 19 -17.77 10.01 -27.24
CA ILE A 19 -17.21 8.99 -28.14
C ILE A 19 -16.30 9.63 -29.20
N LYS A 20 -16.73 10.73 -29.81
CA LYS A 20 -15.92 11.51 -30.74
C LYS A 20 -14.66 12.07 -30.07
N HIS A 21 -14.76 12.52 -28.83
CA HIS A 21 -13.63 12.95 -28.02
C HIS A 21 -12.66 11.79 -27.78
N ALA A 22 -13.16 10.60 -27.40
CA ALA A 22 -12.35 9.41 -27.17
C ALA A 22 -11.63 8.91 -28.41
N ARG A 23 -12.21 9.10 -29.61
CA ARG A 23 -11.54 8.83 -30.90
C ARG A 23 -10.37 9.82 -31.16
N GLY A 24 -10.44 11.02 -30.66
CA GLY A 24 -9.42 12.04 -30.84
C GLY A 24 -9.22 12.45 -32.31
N ARG A 25 -7.96 12.40 -32.78
CA ARG A 25 -7.57 12.76 -34.15
C ARG A 25 -7.61 11.61 -35.14
N ASP A 26 -7.93 10.40 -34.70
CA ASP A 26 -7.96 9.21 -35.54
C ASP A 26 -9.04 9.33 -36.63
N ASN A 27 -8.74 8.78 -37.81
CA ASN A 27 -9.69 8.74 -38.89
C ASN A 27 -10.90 7.89 -38.50
N GLN A 28 -12.14 8.45 -38.65
CA GLN A 28 -13.37 7.78 -38.24
C GLN A 28 -13.54 6.38 -38.87
N ARG A 29 -13.14 6.21 -40.14
CA ARG A 29 -13.26 4.92 -40.86
C ARG A 29 -12.30 3.88 -40.29
N GLU A 30 -11.06 4.30 -40.02
CA GLU A 30 -10.03 3.42 -39.44
C GLU A 30 -10.39 3.05 -38.02
N PHE A 31 -10.82 4.00 -37.22
CA PHE A 31 -11.27 3.76 -35.87
C PHE A 31 -12.45 2.78 -35.82
N ALA A 32 -13.46 2.97 -36.68
CA ALA A 32 -14.59 2.04 -36.79
C ALA A 32 -14.13 0.63 -37.18
N LYS A 33 -13.16 0.52 -38.12
CA LYS A 33 -12.59 -0.77 -38.54
C LYS A 33 -11.86 -1.48 -37.40
N ILE A 34 -11.08 -0.75 -36.61
CA ILE A 34 -10.38 -1.31 -35.43
C ILE A 34 -11.38 -1.86 -34.42
N LEU A 35 -12.48 -1.13 -34.22
CA LEU A 35 -13.54 -1.55 -33.29
C LEU A 35 -14.49 -2.60 -33.87
N GLU A 36 -14.28 -3.02 -35.15
CA GLU A 36 -15.12 -3.98 -35.88
C GLU A 36 -16.58 -3.53 -36.08
N PHE A 37 -16.78 -2.22 -36.29
CA PHE A 37 -18.06 -1.60 -36.60
C PHE A 37 -18.05 -0.90 -37.95
N SER A 38 -19.24 -0.66 -38.52
CA SER A 38 -19.32 0.14 -39.74
C SER A 38 -19.08 1.62 -39.44
N SER A 39 -18.42 2.32 -40.38
CA SER A 39 -18.19 3.77 -40.26
C SER A 39 -19.48 4.57 -40.25
N SER A 40 -20.54 4.08 -40.94
CA SER A 40 -21.86 4.70 -40.91
C SER A 40 -22.49 4.67 -39.53
N TYR A 41 -22.43 3.51 -38.83
CA TYR A 41 -22.94 3.36 -37.48
C TYR A 41 -22.17 4.27 -36.50
N LEU A 42 -20.83 4.28 -36.55
CA LEU A 42 -20.02 5.17 -35.70
C LEU A 42 -20.36 6.64 -35.94
N SER A 43 -20.54 7.05 -37.22
CA SER A 43 -20.93 8.42 -37.57
C SER A 43 -22.30 8.81 -37.00
N GLU A 44 -23.28 7.91 -37.07
CA GLU A 44 -24.61 8.14 -36.50
C GLU A 44 -24.56 8.26 -34.97
N VAL A 45 -23.75 7.43 -34.32
CA VAL A 45 -23.57 7.48 -32.87
C VAL A 45 -22.86 8.79 -32.45
N GLU A 46 -21.76 9.17 -33.12
CA GLU A 46 -21.03 10.42 -32.81
C GLU A 46 -21.91 11.67 -33.07
N SER A 47 -22.81 11.63 -34.03
CA SER A 47 -23.76 12.71 -34.30
C SER A 47 -25.01 12.70 -33.37
N GLY A 48 -25.16 11.69 -32.52
CA GLY A 48 -26.26 11.53 -31.61
C GLY A 48 -27.56 11.07 -32.27
N LYS A 49 -27.53 10.65 -33.54
CA LYS A 49 -28.70 10.09 -34.29
C LYS A 49 -29.07 8.72 -33.74
N THR A 50 -28.07 7.90 -33.45
CA THR A 50 -28.26 6.53 -32.94
C THR A 50 -27.64 6.38 -31.56
N LYS A 51 -28.24 5.54 -30.69
CA LYS A 51 -27.64 5.21 -29.39
C LYS A 51 -26.48 4.24 -29.58
N PRO A 52 -25.35 4.40 -28.88
CA PRO A 52 -24.29 3.40 -28.91
C PRO A 52 -24.77 2.09 -28.28
N SER A 53 -24.35 0.97 -28.85
CA SER A 53 -24.49 -0.34 -28.22
C SER A 53 -23.51 -0.47 -27.03
N LEU A 54 -23.85 -1.34 -26.07
CA LEU A 54 -22.94 -1.65 -24.98
C LEU A 54 -21.60 -2.22 -25.50
N GLU A 55 -21.67 -3.04 -26.54
CA GLU A 55 -20.50 -3.63 -27.19
C GLU A 55 -19.57 -2.54 -27.76
N LEU A 56 -20.11 -1.52 -28.45
CA LEU A 56 -19.32 -0.40 -28.95
C LEU A 56 -18.63 0.35 -27.79
N LEU A 57 -19.37 0.64 -26.71
CA LEU A 57 -18.83 1.34 -25.55
C LEU A 57 -17.70 0.55 -24.87
N LEU A 58 -17.86 -0.77 -24.72
CA LEU A 58 -16.85 -1.66 -24.16
C LEU A 58 -15.59 -1.67 -25.03
N LYS A 59 -15.73 -1.83 -26.35
CA LYS A 59 -14.57 -1.82 -27.27
C LYS A 59 -13.87 -0.47 -27.28
N ILE A 60 -14.59 0.65 -27.24
CA ILE A 60 -14.01 1.98 -27.11
C ILE A 60 -13.22 2.09 -25.81
N SER A 61 -13.82 1.71 -24.69
CA SER A 61 -13.18 1.77 -23.37
C SER A 61 -11.89 0.94 -23.31
N GLN A 62 -11.93 -0.29 -23.85
CA GLN A 62 -10.76 -1.17 -23.90
C GLN A 62 -9.64 -0.63 -24.78
N PHE A 63 -9.99 -0.09 -25.95
CA PHE A 63 -9.02 0.42 -26.91
C PHE A 63 -8.41 1.75 -26.48
N THR A 64 -9.24 2.67 -25.98
CA THR A 64 -8.84 4.05 -25.68
C THR A 64 -8.50 4.29 -24.22
N LYS A 65 -8.77 3.31 -23.34
CA LYS A 65 -8.65 3.43 -21.87
C LYS A 65 -9.57 4.46 -21.21
N TYR A 66 -10.53 5.01 -21.96
CA TYR A 66 -11.58 5.87 -21.36
C TYR A 66 -12.51 5.04 -20.48
N SER A 67 -12.90 5.62 -19.34
CA SER A 67 -13.85 4.99 -18.40
C SER A 67 -15.24 4.87 -19.02
N LEU A 68 -15.89 3.72 -18.85
CA LEU A 68 -17.29 3.52 -19.28
C LEU A 68 -18.24 4.50 -18.61
N ASP A 69 -18.06 4.75 -17.31
CA ASP A 69 -18.89 5.69 -16.56
C ASP A 69 -18.78 7.08 -17.16
N TRP A 70 -17.57 7.53 -17.46
CA TRP A 70 -17.39 8.83 -18.11
C TRP A 70 -17.97 8.85 -19.53
N LEU A 71 -17.78 7.82 -20.33
CA LEU A 71 -18.35 7.75 -21.68
C LEU A 71 -19.88 7.85 -21.65
N ILE A 72 -20.54 7.21 -20.68
CA ILE A 72 -22.00 7.17 -20.56
C ILE A 72 -22.56 8.41 -19.87
N THR A 73 -22.00 8.79 -18.72
CA THR A 73 -22.56 9.82 -17.83
C THR A 73 -21.88 11.17 -17.96
N GLY A 74 -20.60 11.19 -18.34
CA GLY A 74 -19.73 12.37 -18.26
C GLY A 74 -19.25 12.68 -16.85
N GLU A 75 -19.55 11.81 -15.88
CA GLU A 75 -19.15 11.94 -14.47
C GLU A 75 -18.07 10.90 -14.12
N GLY A 76 -17.31 11.17 -13.06
CA GLY A 76 -16.20 10.31 -12.63
C GLY A 76 -14.89 10.50 -13.42
N PRO A 77 -13.89 9.66 -13.17
CA PRO A 77 -12.61 9.76 -13.84
C PRO A 77 -12.75 9.44 -15.33
N MET A 78 -12.12 10.29 -16.17
CA MET A 78 -12.20 10.17 -17.63
C MET A 78 -11.52 8.88 -18.13
N PHE A 79 -10.47 8.42 -17.49
CA PHE A 79 -9.70 7.23 -17.86
C PHE A 79 -9.79 6.15 -16.79
N LEU A 80 -9.73 4.87 -17.21
CA LEU A 80 -9.63 3.72 -16.30
C LEU A 80 -8.33 3.75 -15.50
N GLU A 81 -7.26 4.12 -16.19
CA GLU A 81 -5.95 4.49 -15.64
C GLU A 81 -5.55 5.77 -16.35
N PRO A 82 -5.02 6.79 -15.66
CA PRO A 82 -4.55 7.97 -16.36
C PRO A 82 -3.49 7.51 -17.39
N PRO A 83 -3.64 7.89 -18.70
CA PRO A 83 -2.61 7.55 -19.68
C PRO A 83 -1.27 8.08 -19.20
N GLU A 84 -0.20 7.30 -19.39
CA GLU A 84 1.17 7.68 -18.99
C GLU A 84 1.56 9.08 -19.48
N SER A 85 0.98 9.54 -20.60
CA SER A 85 1.17 10.90 -21.13
C SER A 85 0.37 12.00 -20.41
N MET A 86 -0.63 11.63 -19.56
CA MET A 86 -1.39 12.59 -18.73
C MET A 86 -0.94 12.62 -17.27
N VAL A 87 -0.18 11.65 -16.82
CA VAL A 87 0.79 11.92 -15.79
C VAL A 87 1.75 12.89 -16.45
N ARG A 88 1.39 14.20 -16.49
CA ARG A 88 2.43 15.20 -16.63
C ARG A 88 3.38 14.87 -15.53
N GLU A 89 4.48 14.27 -15.94
CA GLU A 89 5.67 14.18 -15.13
C GLU A 89 6.00 15.62 -14.75
N ASP A 90 5.29 16.13 -13.73
CA ASP A 90 5.84 17.26 -13.04
C ASP A 90 7.15 16.71 -12.47
N PRO A 91 8.30 17.14 -12.99
CA PRO A 91 9.59 16.66 -12.51
C PRO A 91 9.67 16.74 -10.99
N ALA A 92 8.95 17.70 -10.37
CA ALA A 92 8.83 17.85 -8.94
C ALA A 92 8.08 16.69 -8.28
N VAL A 93 7.09 16.06 -8.94
CA VAL A 93 6.37 14.88 -8.40
C VAL A 93 7.24 13.63 -8.52
N TYR A 94 7.96 13.45 -9.63
CA TYR A 94 8.92 12.34 -9.78
C TYR A 94 10.12 12.50 -8.86
N GLU A 95 10.63 13.71 -8.72
CA GLU A 95 11.69 14.03 -7.78
C GLU A 95 11.21 13.77 -6.33
N ALA A 96 9.99 14.17 -5.98
CA ALA A 96 9.37 13.89 -4.69
C ALA A 96 9.12 12.39 -4.47
N LEU A 97 8.63 11.64 -5.46
CA LEU A 97 8.45 10.18 -5.37
C LEU A 97 9.80 9.45 -5.29
N GLY A 98 10.85 9.94 -5.97
CA GLY A 98 12.21 9.44 -5.85
C GLY A 98 12.84 9.69 -4.47
N GLU A 99 12.37 10.70 -3.73
CA GLU A 99 12.80 10.99 -2.36
C GLU A 99 12.24 10.00 -1.33
N PHE A 100 11.16 9.28 -1.63
CA PHE A 100 10.53 8.36 -0.71
C PHE A 100 10.78 6.89 -1.10
N THR A 101 10.72 6.03 -0.10
CA THR A 101 10.67 4.58 -0.25
C THR A 101 9.59 4.04 0.66
N PHE A 102 8.97 2.94 0.25
CA PHE A 102 7.88 2.32 1.00
C PHE A 102 8.41 1.17 1.83
N VAL A 103 8.08 1.16 3.11
CA VAL A 103 8.42 0.09 4.04
C VAL A 103 7.14 -0.68 4.36
N PRO A 104 7.13 -2.01 4.14
CA PRO A 104 5.96 -2.82 4.41
C PRO A 104 5.70 -2.94 5.92
N GLN A 105 4.44 -2.82 6.31
CA GLN A 105 3.98 -3.27 7.60
C GLN A 105 3.62 -4.76 7.48
N VAL A 106 4.24 -5.59 8.31
CA VAL A 106 3.95 -7.01 8.37
C VAL A 106 3.04 -7.31 9.56
N ALA A 107 2.01 -8.11 9.30
CA ALA A 107 1.17 -8.65 10.36
C ALA A 107 1.92 -9.81 11.03
N LEU A 108 1.96 -9.79 12.35
CA LEU A 108 2.49 -10.90 13.14
C LEU A 108 1.31 -11.73 13.63
N GLU A 109 0.80 -12.59 12.81
CA GLU A 109 -0.15 -13.59 13.27
C GLU A 109 0.59 -14.69 14.01
N GLY A 110 0.50 -14.67 15.32
CA GLY A 110 0.75 -15.83 16.16
C GLY A 110 -0.42 -16.81 16.01
N GLY A 111 -0.60 -17.42 14.84
CA GLY A 111 -1.59 -18.46 14.59
C GLY A 111 -1.10 -19.80 15.10
N MET A 112 -1.80 -20.39 16.06
CA MET A 112 -1.67 -21.83 16.34
C MET A 112 -2.06 -22.59 15.07
N GLY A 113 -1.11 -23.24 14.39
CA GLY A 113 -1.46 -24.35 13.52
C GLY A 113 -0.83 -24.48 12.14
N SER A 114 0.16 -23.72 11.74
CA SER A 114 0.94 -24.07 10.56
C SER A 114 2.43 -24.19 10.91
N GLY A 115 2.94 -25.40 10.69
CA GLY A 115 4.32 -25.76 10.96
C GLY A 115 5.30 -24.82 10.25
N ALA A 116 6.40 -24.64 10.93
CA ALA A 116 7.63 -23.95 10.56
C ALA A 116 7.86 -23.71 9.06
N GLU A 117 8.41 -22.55 8.78
CA GLU A 117 9.01 -22.06 7.54
C GLU A 117 8.12 -21.08 6.78
N GLY A 118 8.26 -19.83 7.18
CA GLY A 118 7.78 -18.68 6.43
C GLY A 118 6.86 -17.81 7.30
N ILE A 119 7.34 -16.64 7.64
CA ILE A 119 6.42 -15.51 7.82
C ILE A 119 5.84 -15.32 6.43
N GLU A 120 4.61 -15.70 6.19
CA GLU A 120 3.87 -15.11 5.08
C GLU A 120 3.71 -13.63 5.45
N GLU A 121 4.64 -12.84 4.95
CA GLU A 121 4.64 -11.39 5.05
C GLU A 121 3.53 -10.88 4.09
N GLU A 122 2.27 -11.13 4.41
CA GLU A 122 1.20 -10.36 3.79
C GLU A 122 1.34 -8.92 4.25
N ALA A 123 2.06 -8.15 3.45
CA ALA A 123 2.18 -6.72 3.66
C ALA A 123 0.80 -6.09 3.43
N THR A 124 0.06 -5.84 4.51
CA THR A 124 -1.30 -5.27 4.46
C THR A 124 -1.27 -3.77 4.17
N THR A 125 -0.19 -3.09 4.51
CA THR A 125 -0.06 -1.62 4.39
C THR A 125 1.40 -1.27 4.19
N GLN A 126 1.67 -0.14 3.51
CA GLN A 126 3.02 0.38 3.32
C GLN A 126 3.09 1.82 3.82
N TYR A 127 4.20 2.19 4.44
CA TYR A 127 4.46 3.53 4.93
C TYR A 127 5.61 4.18 4.19
N ALA A 128 5.42 5.42 3.78
CA ALA A 128 6.43 6.19 3.07
C ALA A 128 7.44 6.80 4.04
N PHE A 129 8.72 6.56 3.79
CA PHE A 129 9.82 7.20 4.50
C PHE A 129 10.74 7.92 3.52
N ARG A 130 11.38 9.01 3.95
CA ARG A 130 12.42 9.63 3.15
C ARG A 130 13.55 8.63 2.89
N ARG A 131 13.82 8.36 1.62
CA ARG A 131 14.85 7.41 1.17
C ARG A 131 16.22 7.72 1.78
N THR A 132 16.63 8.98 1.73
CA THR A 132 17.92 9.44 2.28
C THR A 132 18.04 9.19 3.78
N TRP A 133 16.92 9.36 4.52
CA TRP A 133 16.89 9.09 5.95
C TRP A 133 17.03 7.60 6.24
N LEU A 134 16.29 6.73 5.57
CA LEU A 134 16.43 5.27 5.74
C LEU A 134 17.83 4.78 5.34
N GLN A 135 18.37 5.26 4.21
CA GLN A 135 19.71 4.92 3.77
C GLN A 135 20.81 5.31 4.79
N SER A 136 20.59 6.41 5.55
CA SER A 136 21.49 6.78 6.64
C SER A 136 21.44 5.80 7.82
N LYS A 137 20.41 4.96 7.93
CA LYS A 137 20.24 3.96 9.00
C LYS A 137 20.70 2.57 8.60
N GLY A 138 20.61 2.22 7.29
CA GLY A 138 21.00 0.92 6.77
C GLY A 138 20.51 0.68 5.35
N LYS A 139 20.53 -0.57 4.91
CA LYS A 139 20.00 -0.99 3.60
C LYS A 139 18.49 -1.05 3.65
N LEU A 140 17.83 -0.51 2.61
CA LEU A 140 16.37 -0.38 2.54
C LEU A 140 15.63 -1.70 2.69
N GLU A 141 16.19 -2.78 2.13
CA GLU A 141 15.65 -4.14 2.17
C GLU A 141 15.56 -4.77 3.57
N ASN A 142 16.28 -4.20 4.54
CA ASN A 142 16.30 -4.71 5.91
C ASN A 142 15.23 -4.11 6.81
N PHE A 143 14.49 -3.11 6.32
CA PHE A 143 13.50 -2.42 7.15
C PHE A 143 12.11 -3.03 7.01
N VAL A 144 11.46 -3.23 8.15
CA VAL A 144 10.06 -3.64 8.26
C VAL A 144 9.37 -2.86 9.37
N LEU A 145 8.06 -2.71 9.27
CA LEU A 145 7.21 -2.12 10.30
C LEU A 145 6.37 -3.19 10.97
N PHE A 146 6.22 -3.05 12.29
CA PHE A 146 5.29 -3.85 13.09
C PHE A 146 4.37 -2.94 13.90
N ALA A 147 3.10 -3.31 13.99
CA ALA A 147 2.19 -2.73 14.96
C ALA A 147 2.38 -3.45 16.31
N VAL A 148 2.72 -2.69 17.34
CA VAL A 148 2.92 -3.25 18.69
C VAL A 148 1.57 -3.51 19.33
N ARG A 149 1.44 -4.62 20.05
CA ARG A 149 0.29 -4.96 20.87
C ARG A 149 0.70 -5.16 22.31
N GLY A 150 -0.17 -4.67 23.20
CA GLY A 150 0.03 -4.75 24.65
C GLY A 150 0.84 -3.60 25.22
N ASP A 151 0.99 -3.59 26.52
CA ASP A 151 1.48 -2.48 27.32
C ASP A 151 2.85 -2.72 27.99
N SER A 152 3.51 -3.83 27.66
CA SER A 152 4.74 -4.24 28.33
C SER A 152 5.91 -3.24 28.16
N MET A 153 5.84 -2.38 27.17
CA MET A 153 6.84 -1.34 26.90
C MET A 153 6.38 0.08 27.24
N ASP A 154 5.23 0.22 27.91
CA ASP A 154 4.76 1.50 28.43
C ASP A 154 5.77 2.13 29.40
N PRO A 155 5.92 3.46 29.36
CA PRO A 155 5.30 4.44 28.47
C PRO A 155 6.06 4.68 27.16
N THR A 156 7.17 3.96 26.92
CA THR A 156 8.04 4.21 25.76
C THR A 156 7.34 3.83 24.46
N ILE A 157 6.76 2.63 24.43
CA ILE A 157 5.94 2.12 23.31
C ILE A 157 4.61 1.68 23.91
N THR A 158 3.51 2.17 23.34
CA THR A 158 2.14 1.87 23.78
C THR A 158 1.43 0.97 22.77
N ASP A 159 0.31 0.39 23.21
CA ASP A 159 -0.54 -0.43 22.35
C ASP A 159 -0.99 0.33 21.10
N GLY A 160 -0.77 -0.27 19.91
CA GLY A 160 -1.08 0.33 18.62
C GLY A 160 0.05 1.16 17.99
N ASP A 161 1.16 1.42 18.69
CA ASP A 161 2.30 2.09 18.10
C ASP A 161 2.90 1.26 16.95
N LEU A 162 3.44 1.95 15.95
CA LEU A 162 4.23 1.35 14.90
C LEU A 162 5.72 1.42 15.25
N VAL A 163 6.45 0.33 15.08
CA VAL A 163 7.90 0.30 15.25
C VAL A 163 8.59 -0.07 13.95
N LEU A 164 9.61 0.70 13.59
CA LEU A 164 10.48 0.40 12.45
C LEU A 164 11.67 -0.41 12.95
N ILE A 165 11.91 -1.55 12.33
CA ILE A 165 12.93 -2.52 12.71
C ILE A 165 13.96 -2.65 11.60
N ASP A 166 15.24 -2.60 11.99
CA ASP A 166 16.36 -2.95 11.13
C ASP A 166 16.77 -4.41 11.38
N ARG A 167 16.40 -5.30 10.47
CA ARG A 167 16.65 -6.75 10.56
C ARG A 167 18.15 -7.13 10.43
N SER A 168 18.98 -6.21 9.94
CA SER A 168 20.43 -6.46 9.87
C SER A 168 21.11 -6.31 11.22
N LYS A 169 20.51 -5.62 12.18
CA LYS A 169 21.07 -5.33 13.49
C LYS A 169 20.60 -6.35 14.53
N LYS A 170 21.23 -7.50 14.55
CA LYS A 170 20.94 -8.60 15.50
C LYS A 170 21.89 -8.65 16.69
N GLN A 171 23.04 -7.96 16.62
CA GLN A 171 23.96 -7.86 17.74
C GLN A 171 23.39 -6.97 18.85
N VAL A 172 23.30 -7.52 20.06
CA VAL A 172 22.68 -6.82 21.19
C VAL A 172 23.58 -5.71 21.71
N VAL A 173 23.06 -4.49 21.69
CA VAL A 173 23.66 -3.32 22.36
C VAL A 173 22.87 -3.04 23.63
N ALA A 174 23.60 -2.89 24.75
CA ALA A 174 22.97 -2.71 26.07
C ALA A 174 21.98 -1.55 26.10
N GLY A 175 20.80 -1.81 26.67
CA GLY A 175 19.73 -0.82 26.84
C GLY A 175 18.95 -0.48 25.58
N THR A 176 19.22 -1.14 24.46
CA THR A 176 18.52 -0.90 23.20
C THR A 176 17.31 -1.82 23.04
N MET A 177 16.29 -1.38 22.31
CA MET A 177 15.07 -2.15 22.06
C MET A 177 15.20 -3.01 20.81
N TYR A 178 14.70 -4.23 20.89
CA TYR A 178 14.70 -5.21 19.81
C TYR A 178 13.33 -5.87 19.67
N ALA A 179 13.00 -6.25 18.45
CA ALA A 179 11.94 -7.20 18.21
C ALA A 179 12.48 -8.60 18.37
N LEU A 180 11.77 -9.40 19.16
CA LEU A 180 12.10 -10.79 19.48
C LEU A 180 10.98 -11.68 18.99
N ARG A 181 11.33 -12.84 18.44
CA ARG A 181 10.40 -13.91 18.11
C ARG A 181 10.54 -15.05 19.09
N THR A 182 9.43 -15.51 19.63
CA THR A 182 9.28 -16.77 20.33
C THR A 182 8.48 -17.73 19.48
N LYS A 183 8.29 -18.99 19.94
CA LYS A 183 7.42 -19.98 19.27
C LYS A 183 5.98 -19.47 19.09
N ASN A 184 5.50 -18.58 19.97
CA ASN A 184 4.08 -18.22 20.04
C ASN A 184 3.80 -16.74 19.77
N ALA A 185 4.82 -15.89 19.74
CA ALA A 185 4.60 -14.46 19.63
C ALA A 185 5.84 -13.70 19.15
N VAL A 186 5.60 -12.51 18.65
CA VAL A 186 6.64 -11.49 18.50
C VAL A 186 6.40 -10.39 19.52
N MET A 187 7.48 -9.93 20.15
CA MET A 187 7.42 -8.92 21.19
C MET A 187 8.56 -7.92 21.03
N VAL A 188 8.36 -6.70 21.50
CA VAL A 188 9.41 -5.71 21.63
C VAL A 188 9.87 -5.67 23.07
N LYS A 189 11.19 -5.73 23.29
CA LYS A 189 11.81 -5.68 24.61
C LYS A 189 13.11 -4.89 24.58
N ARG A 190 13.53 -4.40 25.75
CA ARG A 190 14.84 -3.82 25.94
C ARG A 190 15.82 -4.91 26.35
N LEU A 191 16.99 -4.97 25.69
CA LEU A 191 17.95 -6.02 25.90
C LEU A 191 19.24 -5.48 26.56
N GLN A 192 19.83 -6.32 27.41
CA GLN A 192 21.14 -6.07 27.99
C GLN A 192 21.95 -7.36 28.02
N PRO A 193 23.15 -7.38 27.39
CA PRO A 193 24.07 -8.52 27.51
C PRO A 193 24.48 -8.73 28.98
N THR A 194 24.41 -9.98 29.45
CA THR A 194 24.88 -10.40 30.79
C THR A 194 25.97 -11.46 30.72
N GLY A 195 26.27 -11.95 29.51
CA GLY A 195 27.34 -12.91 29.24
C GLY A 195 27.62 -13.00 27.74
N ALA A 196 28.40 -13.97 27.33
CA ALA A 196 28.72 -14.19 25.91
C ALA A 196 27.48 -14.55 25.08
N THR A 197 26.61 -15.40 25.62
CA THR A 197 25.38 -15.87 24.98
C THR A 197 24.13 -15.46 25.74
N ARG A 198 24.27 -14.90 26.94
CA ARG A 198 23.18 -14.53 27.83
C ARG A 198 22.78 -13.10 27.70
N ILE A 199 21.49 -12.87 27.64
CA ILE A 199 20.90 -11.55 27.63
C ILE A 199 19.79 -11.43 28.68
N LYS A 200 19.72 -10.28 29.33
CA LYS A 200 18.58 -9.89 30.14
C LYS A 200 17.55 -9.23 29.25
N VAL A 201 16.33 -9.74 29.31
CA VAL A 201 15.14 -9.24 28.61
C VAL A 201 14.34 -8.38 29.58
N MET A 202 14.11 -7.12 29.25
CA MET A 202 13.48 -6.15 30.12
C MET A 202 12.28 -5.51 29.43
N SER A 203 11.23 -5.29 30.21
CA SER A 203 10.09 -4.46 29.87
C SER A 203 10.30 -3.06 30.43
N ASP A 204 9.87 -2.02 29.69
CA ASP A 204 9.88 -0.65 30.21
C ASP A 204 8.76 -0.43 31.24
N ASN A 205 7.65 -1.17 31.10
CA ASN A 205 6.58 -1.22 32.09
C ASN A 205 7.04 -2.05 33.30
N LYS A 206 7.11 -1.40 34.48
CA LYS A 206 7.56 -1.99 35.72
C LYS A 206 6.66 -3.08 36.30
N LEU A 207 5.46 -3.26 35.74
CA LEU A 207 4.56 -4.36 36.11
C LEU A 207 5.02 -5.72 35.59
N TYR A 208 5.99 -5.72 34.67
CA TYR A 208 6.56 -6.91 34.05
C TYR A 208 7.97 -7.16 34.55
N ASP A 209 8.19 -8.32 35.11
CA ASP A 209 9.51 -8.73 35.58
C ASP A 209 10.49 -8.93 34.41
N SER A 210 11.76 -8.64 34.67
CA SER A 210 12.84 -8.96 33.74
C SER A 210 13.31 -10.40 33.96
N TYR A 211 13.74 -11.06 32.89
CA TYR A 211 14.28 -12.41 32.94
C TYR A 211 15.53 -12.55 32.05
N GLU A 212 16.31 -13.58 32.34
CA GLU A 212 17.48 -13.91 31.50
C GLU A 212 17.18 -15.08 30.57
N ILE A 213 17.75 -15.00 29.38
CA ILE A 213 17.72 -16.07 28.39
C ILE A 213 19.12 -16.34 27.88
N ASP A 214 19.34 -17.56 27.42
CA ASP A 214 20.52 -17.95 26.67
C ASP A 214 20.14 -18.07 25.18
N LEU A 215 20.80 -17.32 24.31
CA LEU A 215 20.53 -17.32 22.89
C LEU A 215 20.87 -18.65 22.20
N GLU A 216 21.73 -19.48 22.82
CA GLU A 216 22.07 -20.81 22.29
C GLU A 216 20.95 -21.82 22.45
N THR A 217 19.97 -21.59 23.32
CA THR A 217 18.81 -22.51 23.47
C THR A 217 17.89 -22.48 22.26
N GLY A 218 17.95 -21.43 21.43
CA GLY A 218 17.11 -21.26 20.24
C GLY A 218 15.62 -20.99 20.53
N ASP A 219 15.23 -20.77 21.79
CA ASP A 219 13.84 -20.50 22.15
C ASP A 219 13.37 -19.10 21.77
N ILE A 220 14.31 -18.18 21.59
CA ILE A 220 14.06 -16.79 21.17
C ILE A 220 15.02 -16.40 20.04
N GLU A 221 14.45 -15.82 18.98
CA GLU A 221 15.18 -15.25 17.88
C GLU A 221 15.14 -13.72 17.96
N ILE A 222 16.27 -13.04 17.77
CA ILE A 222 16.35 -11.59 17.60
C ILE A 222 16.01 -11.28 16.13
N ILE A 223 14.86 -10.69 15.88
CA ILE A 223 14.46 -10.25 14.54
C ILE A 223 15.30 -9.06 14.09
N GLY A 224 15.47 -8.05 14.94
CA GLY A 224 16.25 -6.86 14.65
C GLY A 224 16.05 -5.75 15.67
N GLN A 225 16.80 -4.67 15.49
CA GLN A 225 16.79 -3.49 16.37
C GLN A 225 15.63 -2.56 16.01
N VAL A 226 14.90 -2.07 17.02
CA VAL A 226 13.95 -0.97 16.85
C VAL A 226 14.71 0.34 16.67
N ILE A 227 14.46 1.04 15.56
CA ILE A 227 15.17 2.28 15.22
C ILE A 227 14.26 3.51 15.15
N TRP A 228 12.94 3.33 15.17
CA TRP A 228 11.96 4.42 15.13
C TRP A 228 10.61 3.95 15.65
N ILE A 229 9.84 4.88 16.20
CA ILE A 229 8.48 4.66 16.71
C ILE A 229 7.57 5.71 16.09
N GLY A 230 6.40 5.30 15.61
CA GLY A 230 5.29 6.16 15.20
C GLY A 230 4.07 5.92 16.05
N ARG A 231 3.41 6.99 16.49
CA ARG A 231 2.21 6.93 17.32
C ARG A 231 1.10 7.78 16.74
N GLU A 232 -0.09 7.18 16.62
CA GLU A 232 -1.31 7.91 16.35
C GLU A 232 -1.96 8.35 17.67
N LEU A 233 -2.22 9.66 17.80
CA LEU A 233 -2.78 10.22 19.04
C LEU A 233 -4.32 10.27 19.04
N VAL A 234 -4.92 10.06 17.86
CA VAL A 234 -6.38 10.06 17.67
C VAL A 234 -6.79 8.65 17.23
N LYS A 235 -7.66 8.02 17.99
CA LYS A 235 -8.29 6.73 17.66
C LYS A 235 -9.69 6.96 17.12
#